data_46c3b84e888844f22944063d4f6a0e7e
#
_entry.id   46c3b84e888844f22944063d4f6a0e7e
#
_cell.length_a   1.000
_cell.length_b   1.000
_cell.length_c   1.000
_cell.angle_alpha   90.00
_cell.angle_beta   90.00
_cell.angle_gamma   90.00
#
_symmetry.space_group_name_H-M   'P 1'
#
loop_
_entity.id
_entity.type
_entity.pdbx_description
1 polymer ?
#
loop_
_entity_poly.entity_id
_entity_poly.type
_entity_poly.pdbx_seq_one_letter_code
_entity_poly.pdbx_strand_id
1 'polypeptide(L)'
;MAAQRLCASIGCMSVHYESVPLGTLYPEAFGIPAPLEALERHIWPRKPAVFIRLAPAAEPVVPEPDLLADPGLPAVPTGAAVKGVRQLQLGQFGLVPPWVKSASDAKLRSTKLVNARSETVTTTTSFRDSWLKGQRCIVPMMAFFEDDWRSGKAVPTRISRVDGKPMGVAGLWEHWAKDGQEIISFTLLTVNANSHALLHRYQQGGNEKRMPAILGEGTYDAWLNARYEKAKEFMRAYPANWLTANPVEGKRLSQLDRSIA
;
A
#
# COMPACT_ATOMS: atom_id res chain seq x y z
N MET A 1 -11.62 14.53 16.36
CA MET A 1 -10.59 15.44 16.93
C MET A 1 -9.31 14.74 17.39
N ALA A 2 -9.33 13.51 17.89
CA ALA A 2 -8.11 12.81 18.32
C ALA A 2 -7.17 12.40 17.17
N ALA A 3 -7.68 11.97 16.02
CA ALA A 3 -6.89 11.57 14.86
C ALA A 3 -6.15 12.74 14.18
N GLN A 4 -6.75 13.95 14.19
CA GLN A 4 -6.11 15.15 13.64
C GLN A 4 -4.96 15.68 14.50
N ARG A 5 -4.95 15.39 15.81
CA ARG A 5 -3.85 15.80 16.70
C ARG A 5 -2.59 14.91 16.58
N LEU A 6 -2.72 13.68 16.03
CA LEU A 6 -1.58 12.80 15.85
C LEU A 6 -0.68 13.22 14.69
N CYS A 7 -1.18 13.93 13.72
CA CYS A 7 -0.43 14.36 12.52
C CYS A 7 0.42 15.62 12.74
N ALA A 8 0.17 16.40 13.79
CA ALA A 8 0.83 17.69 14.00
C ALA A 8 2.28 17.61 14.55
N SER A 9 2.75 16.45 14.99
CA SER A 9 4.03 16.36 15.71
C SER A 9 5.19 15.68 14.95
N ILE A 10 4.94 15.12 13.78
CA ILE A 10 5.99 14.52 12.95
C ILE A 10 5.63 14.87 11.52
N GLY A 11 6.47 15.53 10.74
CA GLY A 11 6.23 15.90 9.33
C GLY A 11 5.73 14.73 8.49
N CYS A 12 4.49 14.32 8.75
CA CYS A 12 3.90 13.06 8.28
C CYS A 12 2.99 13.38 7.10
N MET A 13 3.25 12.73 6.02
CA MET A 13 2.35 12.60 4.88
C MET A 13 1.02 12.01 5.32
N SER A 14 -0.01 12.18 4.51
CA SER A 14 -1.35 11.63 4.68
C SER A 14 -1.36 10.24 5.32
N VAL A 15 -2.12 10.13 6.36
CA VAL A 15 -2.40 8.85 7.05
C VAL A 15 -3.77 8.29 6.67
N HIS A 16 -4.37 8.81 5.58
CA HIS A 16 -5.75 8.54 5.23
C HIS A 16 -5.91 8.44 3.70
N TYR A 17 -6.62 7.43 3.24
CA TYR A 17 -6.95 7.26 1.83
C TYR A 17 -8.36 6.72 1.62
N GLU A 18 -8.90 6.88 0.41
CA GLU A 18 -10.19 6.38 -0.02
C GLU A 18 -10.02 5.04 -0.72
N SER A 19 -10.69 4.01 -0.22
CA SER A 19 -10.67 2.67 -0.80
C SER A 19 -11.37 2.62 -2.16
N VAL A 20 -11.05 1.60 -2.96
CA VAL A 20 -11.77 1.33 -4.21
C VAL A 20 -13.11 0.67 -3.86
N PRO A 21 -14.24 1.18 -4.39
CA PRO A 21 -15.55 0.56 -4.16
C PRO A 21 -15.63 -0.81 -4.82
N LEU A 22 -16.55 -1.65 -4.34
CA LEU A 22 -16.86 -2.92 -4.99
C LEU A 22 -17.34 -2.68 -6.43
N GLY A 23 -17.04 -3.63 -7.32
CA GLY A 23 -17.49 -3.59 -8.70
C GLY A 23 -16.38 -3.85 -9.72
N THR A 24 -16.56 -3.34 -10.93
CA THR A 24 -15.70 -3.61 -12.09
C THR A 24 -14.32 -2.96 -12.02
N LEU A 25 -14.10 -1.99 -11.14
CA LEU A 25 -12.84 -1.27 -11.05
C LEU A 25 -11.64 -2.17 -10.66
N TYR A 26 -11.86 -3.22 -9.87
CA TYR A 26 -10.79 -4.16 -9.52
C TYR A 26 -10.31 -4.99 -10.72
N PRO A 27 -11.20 -5.67 -11.48
CA PRO A 27 -10.81 -6.36 -12.70
C PRO A 27 -10.20 -5.43 -13.75
N GLU A 28 -10.79 -4.27 -13.97
CA GLU A 28 -10.35 -3.32 -15.00
C GLU A 28 -8.97 -2.71 -14.71
N ALA A 29 -8.72 -2.28 -13.47
CA ALA A 29 -7.49 -1.59 -13.12
C ALA A 29 -6.37 -2.52 -12.64
N PHE A 30 -6.71 -3.65 -12.02
CA PHE A 30 -5.73 -4.53 -11.36
C PHE A 30 -5.72 -5.96 -11.91
N GLY A 31 -6.67 -6.33 -12.76
CA GLY A 31 -6.77 -7.67 -13.34
C GLY A 31 -7.08 -8.77 -12.32
N ILE A 32 -7.81 -8.44 -11.25
CA ILE A 32 -8.18 -9.36 -10.16
C ILE A 32 -9.65 -9.16 -9.78
N PRO A 33 -10.34 -10.19 -9.26
CA PRO A 33 -11.70 -10.02 -8.75
C PRO A 33 -11.76 -9.01 -7.60
N ALA A 34 -12.91 -8.35 -7.44
CA ALA A 34 -13.18 -7.48 -6.30
C ALA A 34 -13.20 -8.29 -4.99
N PRO A 35 -12.94 -7.65 -3.83
CA PRO A 35 -13.12 -8.29 -2.54
C PRO A 35 -14.59 -8.72 -2.36
N LEU A 36 -14.81 -9.79 -1.57
CA LEU A 36 -16.15 -10.34 -1.33
C LEU A 36 -17.02 -9.40 -0.49
N GLU A 37 -16.40 -8.62 0.39
CA GLU A 37 -17.08 -7.69 1.29
C GLU A 37 -16.65 -6.25 1.01
N ALA A 38 -17.58 -5.31 1.22
CA ALA A 38 -17.30 -3.90 1.11
C ALA A 38 -16.34 -3.46 2.24
N LEU A 39 -15.34 -2.69 1.86
CA LEU A 39 -14.44 -2.04 2.81
C LEU A 39 -15.03 -0.70 3.27
N GLU A 40 -14.55 -0.21 4.40
CA GLU A 40 -14.80 1.18 4.76
C GLU A 40 -14.30 2.09 3.63
N ARG A 41 -15.08 3.12 3.30
CA ARG A 41 -14.70 4.07 2.23
C ARG A 41 -13.40 4.81 2.57
N HIS A 42 -13.21 5.16 3.84
CA HIS A 42 -12.07 5.91 4.33
C HIS A 42 -11.21 5.03 5.24
N ILE A 43 -10.01 4.76 4.78
CA ILE A 43 -9.07 3.90 5.49
C ILE A 43 -8.12 4.76 6.31
N TRP A 44 -8.18 4.56 7.62
CA TRP A 44 -7.32 5.19 8.62
C TRP A 44 -6.32 4.18 9.20
N PRO A 45 -5.28 4.62 9.90
CA PRO A 45 -4.33 3.72 10.55
C PRO A 45 -5.03 2.67 11.41
N ARG A 46 -4.58 1.42 11.34
CA ARG A 46 -5.12 0.21 11.98
C ARG A 46 -6.46 -0.29 11.46
N LYS A 47 -7.09 0.42 10.53
CA LYS A 47 -8.29 -0.12 9.89
C LYS A 47 -7.95 -1.26 8.93
N PRO A 48 -8.83 -2.26 8.81
CA PRO A 48 -8.68 -3.30 7.82
C PRO A 48 -8.86 -2.73 6.41
N ALA A 49 -8.02 -3.17 5.50
CA ALA A 49 -8.10 -2.83 4.09
C ALA A 49 -7.45 -3.93 3.24
N VAL A 50 -7.69 -3.92 1.94
CA VAL A 50 -7.08 -4.89 1.04
C VAL A 50 -5.83 -4.32 0.39
N PHE A 51 -4.89 -5.23 0.13
CA PHE A 51 -3.76 -5.00 -0.74
C PHE A 51 -3.56 -6.20 -1.68
N ILE A 52 -2.87 -5.97 -2.78
CA ILE A 52 -2.57 -6.98 -3.79
C ILE A 52 -1.14 -7.45 -3.57
N ARG A 53 -0.94 -8.75 -3.47
CA ARG A 53 0.37 -9.39 -3.42
C ARG A 53 0.44 -10.57 -4.37
N LEU A 54 1.60 -11.13 -4.57
CA LEU A 54 1.70 -12.44 -5.21
C LEU A 54 1.21 -13.52 -4.26
N ALA A 55 0.46 -14.47 -4.80
CA ALA A 55 0.16 -15.69 -4.08
C ALA A 55 1.47 -16.38 -3.66
N PRO A 56 1.52 -17.04 -2.49
CA PRO A 56 2.63 -17.94 -2.19
C PRO A 56 2.84 -18.89 -3.38
N ALA A 57 4.10 -19.18 -3.73
CA ALA A 57 4.35 -20.24 -4.68
C ALA A 57 3.62 -21.48 -4.18
N ALA A 58 2.79 -22.07 -5.03
CA ALA A 58 2.22 -23.37 -4.71
C ALA A 58 3.39 -24.31 -4.39
N GLU A 59 3.31 -25.02 -3.26
CA GLU A 59 4.28 -26.08 -3.01
C GLU A 59 4.31 -26.96 -4.25
N PRO A 60 5.50 -27.32 -4.75
CA PRO A 60 5.59 -28.18 -5.90
C PRO A 60 4.77 -29.43 -5.56
N VAL A 61 3.67 -29.63 -6.27
CA VAL A 61 2.94 -30.90 -6.21
C VAL A 61 3.97 -31.91 -6.69
N VAL A 62 4.57 -32.64 -5.76
CA VAL A 62 5.37 -33.80 -6.10
C VAL A 62 4.36 -34.74 -6.78
N PRO A 63 4.45 -34.93 -8.11
CA PRO A 63 3.55 -35.85 -8.78
C PRO A 63 3.75 -37.18 -8.08
N GLU A 64 2.68 -37.86 -7.63
CA GLU A 64 2.75 -39.22 -7.20
C GLU A 64 3.49 -40.00 -8.30
N PRO A 65 4.45 -40.87 -7.96
CA PRO A 65 5.19 -41.61 -8.96
C PRO A 65 4.17 -42.39 -9.78
N ASP A 66 4.03 -41.99 -11.05
CA ASP A 66 3.20 -42.72 -12.00
C ASP A 66 3.84 -44.11 -12.19
N LEU A 67 3.31 -45.11 -11.51
CA LEU A 67 3.76 -46.49 -11.55
C LEU A 67 3.65 -47.12 -12.96
N LEU A 68 3.08 -46.38 -13.92
CA LEU A 68 2.91 -46.76 -15.32
C LEU A 68 3.77 -45.91 -16.28
N ALA A 69 4.65 -45.04 -15.78
CA ALA A 69 5.50 -44.24 -16.63
C ALA A 69 6.58 -45.10 -17.28
N ASP A 70 6.64 -45.06 -18.60
CA ASP A 70 7.69 -45.72 -19.40
C ASP A 70 9.06 -45.07 -19.07
N PRO A 71 10.06 -45.86 -18.58
CA PRO A 71 11.36 -45.33 -18.17
C PRO A 71 12.21 -44.79 -19.33
N GLY A 72 11.72 -44.80 -20.56
CA GLY A 72 12.45 -44.37 -21.76
C GLY A 72 12.14 -42.96 -22.27
N LEU A 73 11.17 -42.23 -21.69
CA LEU A 73 10.87 -40.88 -22.13
C LEU A 73 11.64 -39.83 -21.31
N PRO A 74 12.35 -38.87 -21.96
CA PRO A 74 13.00 -37.81 -21.24
C PRO A 74 11.95 -36.96 -20.51
N ALA A 75 12.16 -36.74 -19.21
CA ALA A 75 11.32 -35.85 -18.41
C ALA A 75 11.24 -34.50 -19.09
N VAL A 76 10.02 -34.06 -19.45
CA VAL A 76 9.80 -32.72 -19.97
C VAL A 76 10.16 -31.74 -18.87
N PRO A 77 11.09 -30.81 -19.05
CA PRO A 77 11.43 -29.85 -18.05
C PRO A 77 10.23 -28.89 -17.87
N THR A 78 9.41 -29.15 -16.88
CA THR A 78 8.33 -28.24 -16.43
C THR A 78 8.94 -27.07 -15.66
N GLY A 79 9.78 -26.29 -16.32
CA GLY A 79 10.54 -25.19 -15.73
C GLY A 79 10.17 -23.82 -16.29
N ALA A 80 8.92 -23.58 -16.67
CA ALA A 80 8.44 -22.21 -16.81
C ALA A 80 8.21 -21.67 -15.39
N ALA A 81 9.00 -20.69 -14.96
CA ALA A 81 8.75 -19.96 -13.74
C ALA A 81 7.30 -19.46 -13.78
N VAL A 82 6.43 -20.08 -13.00
CA VAL A 82 5.02 -19.67 -12.89
C VAL A 82 5.07 -18.25 -12.37
N LYS A 83 4.71 -17.29 -13.22
CA LYS A 83 4.52 -15.89 -12.78
C LYS A 83 3.54 -15.94 -11.61
N GLY A 84 3.97 -15.46 -10.44
CA GLY A 84 3.13 -15.47 -9.26
C GLY A 84 1.78 -14.81 -9.58
N VAL A 85 0.71 -15.49 -9.25
CA VAL A 85 -0.65 -14.98 -9.47
C VAL A 85 -0.93 -13.87 -8.47
N ARG A 86 -1.47 -12.75 -8.93
CA ARG A 86 -1.92 -11.67 -8.04
C ARG A 86 -3.12 -12.13 -7.24
N GLN A 87 -3.11 -11.85 -5.96
CA GLN A 87 -4.25 -12.08 -5.07
C GLN A 87 -4.52 -10.90 -4.17
N LEU A 88 -5.79 -10.69 -3.80
CA LEU A 88 -6.17 -9.78 -2.73
C LEU A 88 -5.84 -10.41 -1.38
N GLN A 89 -5.32 -9.59 -0.49
CA GLN A 89 -5.06 -9.93 0.90
C GLN A 89 -5.69 -8.87 1.79
N LEU A 90 -6.51 -9.28 2.74
CA LEU A 90 -6.97 -8.42 3.82
C LEU A 90 -5.85 -8.23 4.82
N GLY A 91 -5.64 -7.00 5.27
CA GLY A 91 -4.64 -6.68 6.29
C GLY A 91 -4.89 -5.34 6.93
N GLN A 92 -4.17 -5.04 8.01
CA GLN A 92 -4.25 -3.80 8.74
C GLN A 92 -3.38 -2.72 8.07
N PHE A 93 -3.90 -1.52 7.89
CA PHE A 93 -3.10 -0.37 7.48
C PHE A 93 -2.21 0.12 8.64
N GLY A 94 -0.91 0.11 8.42
CA GLY A 94 0.14 0.37 9.41
C GLY A 94 0.92 -0.88 9.75
N LEU A 95 2.17 -0.95 9.27
CA LEU A 95 3.02 -2.13 9.34
C LEU A 95 3.31 -2.53 10.79
N VAL A 96 3.29 -3.81 11.06
CA VAL A 96 3.76 -4.42 12.31
C VAL A 96 5.01 -5.23 11.98
N PRO A 97 6.22 -4.71 12.29
CA PRO A 97 7.46 -5.43 12.03
C PRO A 97 7.58 -6.73 12.84
N PRO A 98 8.29 -7.76 12.34
CA PRO A 98 8.38 -9.06 13.00
C PRO A 98 9.07 -9.04 14.37
N TRP A 99 9.91 -8.03 14.65
CA TRP A 99 10.61 -7.86 15.93
C TRP A 99 9.72 -7.29 17.05
N VAL A 100 8.50 -6.87 16.77
CA VAL A 100 7.56 -6.34 17.76
C VAL A 100 7.21 -7.45 18.77
N LYS A 101 7.28 -7.11 20.07
CA LYS A 101 7.26 -8.11 21.15
C LYS A 101 5.87 -8.49 21.66
N SER A 102 4.86 -7.66 21.43
CA SER A 102 3.50 -7.89 21.93
C SER A 102 2.45 -7.22 21.03
N ALA A 103 1.20 -7.68 21.13
CA ALA A 103 0.07 -7.09 20.42
C ALA A 103 -0.21 -5.64 20.85
N SER A 104 0.03 -5.29 22.12
CA SER A 104 -0.09 -3.91 22.60
C SER A 104 0.96 -2.98 21.98
N ASP A 105 2.20 -3.45 21.85
CA ASP A 105 3.26 -2.71 21.14
C ASP A 105 2.97 -2.62 19.65
N ALA A 106 2.46 -3.70 19.03
CA ALA A 106 2.01 -3.70 17.64
C ALA A 106 0.95 -2.62 17.38
N LYS A 107 -0.07 -2.55 18.25
CA LYS A 107 -1.13 -1.54 18.18
C LYS A 107 -0.62 -0.11 18.28
N LEU A 108 0.37 0.13 19.14
CA LEU A 108 0.96 1.46 19.32
C LEU A 108 1.83 1.87 18.13
N ARG A 109 2.66 0.94 17.61
CA ARG A 109 3.62 1.24 16.55
C ARG A 109 2.97 1.37 15.18
N SER A 110 1.97 0.54 14.85
CA SER A 110 1.34 0.50 13.55
C SER A 110 0.78 1.88 13.13
N THR A 111 0.31 2.70 14.06
CA THR A 111 -0.16 4.08 13.76
C THR A 111 0.93 5.00 13.21
N LYS A 112 2.20 4.70 13.49
CA LYS A 112 3.37 5.47 13.04
C LYS A 112 4.04 4.86 11.81
N LEU A 113 3.71 3.62 11.46
CA LEU A 113 4.33 2.85 10.39
C LEU A 113 3.42 2.70 9.17
N VAL A 114 2.63 3.72 8.88
CA VAL A 114 1.72 3.80 7.74
C VAL A 114 2.42 4.20 6.44
N ASN A 115 3.57 4.90 6.55
CA ASN A 115 4.34 5.39 5.42
C ASN A 115 5.84 5.04 5.59
N ALA A 116 6.44 4.47 4.56
CA ALA A 116 7.87 4.17 4.48
C ALA A 116 8.53 5.04 3.40
N ARG A 117 9.59 5.75 3.74
CA ARG A 117 10.37 6.55 2.78
C ARG A 117 11.21 5.63 1.89
N SER A 118 11.04 5.73 0.59
CA SER A 118 11.78 4.91 -0.38
C SER A 118 13.30 5.07 -0.30
N GLU A 119 13.75 6.25 0.11
CA GLU A 119 15.17 6.60 0.22
C GLU A 119 15.85 5.81 1.36
N THR A 120 15.14 5.61 2.48
CA THR A 120 15.68 4.99 3.69
C THR A 120 15.10 3.61 3.99
N VAL A 121 14.24 3.08 3.13
CA VAL A 121 13.54 1.80 3.35
C VAL A 121 14.50 0.62 3.57
N THR A 122 15.69 0.67 2.96
CA THR A 122 16.73 -0.37 3.09
C THR A 122 17.52 -0.32 4.39
N THR A 123 17.42 0.78 5.13
CA THR A 123 18.19 1.00 6.36
C THR A 123 17.30 1.15 7.59
N THR A 124 16.05 1.59 7.41
CA THR A 124 15.10 1.75 8.52
C THR A 124 14.66 0.39 9.05
N THR A 125 14.95 0.09 10.29
CA THR A 125 14.70 -1.20 10.96
C THR A 125 13.26 -1.71 10.79
N SER A 126 12.27 -0.80 10.77
CA SER A 126 10.86 -1.19 10.66
C SER A 126 10.46 -1.70 9.26
N PHE A 127 11.21 -1.38 8.21
CA PHE A 127 10.81 -1.67 6.83
C PHE A 127 11.85 -2.51 6.07
N ARG A 128 13.11 -2.50 6.53
CA ARG A 128 14.24 -3.13 5.86
C ARG A 128 13.98 -4.60 5.55
N ASP A 129 13.51 -5.35 6.53
CA ASP A 129 13.35 -6.80 6.40
C ASP A 129 12.27 -7.13 5.36
N SER A 130 11.10 -6.47 5.41
CA SER A 130 10.05 -6.64 4.41
C SER A 130 10.52 -6.25 3.00
N TRP A 131 11.35 -5.19 2.88
CA TRP A 131 11.93 -4.79 1.61
C TRP A 131 12.88 -5.85 1.05
N LEU A 132 13.83 -6.35 1.86
CA LEU A 132 14.83 -7.32 1.45
C LEU A 132 14.22 -8.69 1.13
N LYS A 133 13.22 -9.12 1.89
CA LYS A 133 12.46 -10.35 1.64
C LYS A 133 11.56 -10.29 0.40
N GLY A 134 11.41 -9.11 -0.21
CA GLY A 134 10.52 -8.94 -1.35
C GLY A 134 9.05 -8.97 -1.00
N GLN A 135 8.66 -8.67 0.24
CA GLN A 135 7.27 -8.58 0.68
C GLN A 135 6.61 -7.30 0.15
N ARG A 136 6.49 -7.22 -1.19
CA ARG A 136 5.92 -6.10 -1.91
C ARG A 136 4.43 -6.29 -2.08
N CYS A 137 3.71 -5.16 -2.04
CA CYS A 137 2.29 -5.14 -2.35
C CYS A 137 1.93 -3.91 -3.17
N ILE A 138 0.71 -3.92 -3.68
CA ILE A 138 0.06 -2.78 -4.30
C ILE A 138 -1.17 -2.47 -3.47
N VAL A 139 -1.31 -1.23 -3.03
CA VAL A 139 -2.48 -0.77 -2.29
C VAL A 139 -3.41 -0.05 -3.27
N PRO A 140 -4.59 -0.64 -3.57
CA PRO A 140 -5.57 -0.01 -4.44
C PRO A 140 -6.29 1.12 -3.71
N MET A 141 -6.38 2.30 -4.33
CA MET A 141 -7.12 3.44 -3.76
C MET A 141 -7.70 4.35 -4.83
N MET A 142 -8.80 5.02 -4.49
CA MET A 142 -9.40 6.06 -5.36
C MET A 142 -8.73 7.41 -5.17
N ALA A 143 -8.29 7.71 -3.97
CA ALA A 143 -7.68 8.98 -3.61
C ALA A 143 -6.87 8.86 -2.33
N PHE A 144 -5.93 9.76 -2.15
CA PHE A 144 -5.29 10.04 -0.86
C PHE A 144 -5.57 11.50 -0.47
N PHE A 145 -5.34 11.84 0.79
CA PHE A 145 -5.67 13.16 1.31
C PHE A 145 -4.44 13.85 1.85
N GLU A 146 -4.31 15.14 1.56
CA GLU A 146 -3.27 16.02 2.07
C GLU A 146 -3.88 17.36 2.47
N ASP A 147 -3.29 18.00 3.46
CA ASP A 147 -3.74 19.31 3.90
C ASP A 147 -3.10 20.42 3.07
N ASP A 148 -3.94 21.30 2.52
CA ASP A 148 -3.52 22.57 1.91
C ASP A 148 -3.35 23.64 2.99
N TRP A 149 -2.15 24.17 3.12
CA TRP A 149 -1.80 25.18 4.13
C TRP A 149 -1.67 26.60 3.56
N ARG A 150 -1.97 26.83 2.29
CA ARG A 150 -1.82 28.15 1.64
C ARG A 150 -2.67 29.24 2.28
N SER A 151 -3.78 28.91 2.88
CA SER A 151 -4.66 29.84 3.61
C SER A 151 -4.22 30.12 5.05
N GLY A 152 -3.09 29.55 5.51
CA GLY A 152 -2.64 29.58 6.90
C GLY A 152 -3.37 28.59 7.83
N LYS A 153 -4.33 27.83 7.30
CA LYS A 153 -5.07 26.78 8.01
C LYS A 153 -5.03 25.49 7.18
N ALA A 154 -5.04 24.35 7.86
CA ALA A 154 -5.15 23.04 7.21
C ALA A 154 -6.51 22.93 6.51
N VAL A 155 -6.50 22.76 5.19
CA VAL A 155 -7.69 22.48 4.39
C VAL A 155 -7.53 21.08 3.79
N PRO A 156 -8.24 20.07 4.32
CA PRO A 156 -8.16 18.71 3.79
C PRO A 156 -8.51 18.71 2.31
N THR A 157 -7.63 18.10 1.51
CA THR A 157 -7.75 18.07 0.06
C THR A 157 -7.65 16.66 -0.43
N ARG A 158 -8.64 16.25 -1.23
CA ARG A 158 -8.69 14.94 -1.89
C ARG A 158 -7.88 14.97 -3.17
N ILE A 159 -6.89 14.11 -3.28
CA ILE A 159 -6.02 13.99 -4.46
C ILE A 159 -6.31 12.66 -5.14
N SER A 160 -6.68 12.72 -6.42
CA SER A 160 -7.08 11.56 -7.22
C SER A 160 -6.58 11.70 -8.65
N ARG A 161 -6.73 10.64 -9.45
CA ARG A 161 -6.43 10.70 -10.88
C ARG A 161 -7.47 11.55 -11.61
N VAL A 162 -7.05 12.25 -12.65
CA VAL A 162 -7.93 13.09 -13.49
C VAL A 162 -8.93 12.27 -14.30
N ASP A 163 -8.58 11.02 -14.64
CA ASP A 163 -9.43 10.10 -15.41
C ASP A 163 -10.45 9.34 -14.54
N GLY A 164 -10.48 9.60 -13.23
CA GLY A 164 -11.40 8.95 -12.28
C GLY A 164 -11.09 7.49 -11.97
N LYS A 165 -10.05 6.91 -12.56
CA LYS A 165 -9.65 5.52 -12.30
C LYS A 165 -8.95 5.38 -10.94
N PRO A 166 -8.97 4.19 -10.33
CA PRO A 166 -8.18 3.91 -9.14
C PRO A 166 -6.69 3.94 -9.47
N MET A 167 -5.88 4.14 -8.43
CA MET A 167 -4.42 4.08 -8.49
C MET A 167 -3.90 2.91 -7.66
N GLY A 168 -2.84 2.28 -8.14
CA GLY A 168 -2.07 1.29 -7.38
C GLY A 168 -0.86 1.94 -6.76
N VAL A 169 -0.82 1.98 -5.43
CA VAL A 169 0.31 2.53 -4.69
C VAL A 169 1.24 1.41 -4.24
N ALA A 170 2.55 1.59 -4.49
CA ALA A 170 3.55 0.66 -4.01
C ALA A 170 3.57 0.60 -2.48
N GLY A 171 3.62 -0.59 -1.93
CA GLY A 171 3.66 -0.84 -0.50
C GLY A 171 4.53 -2.03 -0.12
N LEU A 172 4.70 -2.20 1.17
CA LEU A 172 5.29 -3.39 1.78
C LEU A 172 4.27 -4.00 2.72
N TRP A 173 4.31 -5.31 2.86
CA TRP A 173 3.46 -6.02 3.80
C TRP A 173 4.31 -6.89 4.74
N GLU A 174 3.72 -7.29 5.86
CA GLU A 174 4.37 -8.16 6.84
C GLU A 174 3.32 -9.04 7.54
N HIS A 175 3.75 -10.21 7.93
CA HIS A 175 3.00 -11.13 8.76
C HIS A 175 3.69 -11.23 10.13
N TRP A 176 3.05 -10.68 11.14
CA TRP A 176 3.47 -10.77 12.52
C TRP A 176 2.66 -11.86 13.22
N ALA A 177 3.35 -12.80 13.86
CA ALA A 177 2.71 -13.87 14.63
C ALA A 177 3.43 -14.04 15.97
N LYS A 178 2.70 -13.96 17.08
CA LYS A 178 3.23 -14.15 18.41
C LYS A 178 2.14 -14.48 19.43
N ASP A 179 2.43 -15.38 20.35
CA ASP A 179 1.55 -15.76 21.45
C ASP A 179 0.12 -16.14 20.97
N GLY A 180 0.04 -16.88 19.85
CA GLY A 180 -1.21 -17.30 19.24
C GLY A 180 -2.02 -16.18 18.55
N GLN A 181 -1.45 -14.98 18.43
CA GLN A 181 -2.06 -13.85 17.71
C GLN A 181 -1.31 -13.61 16.41
N GLU A 182 -2.05 -13.28 15.36
CA GLU A 182 -1.51 -12.99 14.04
C GLU A 182 -2.03 -11.66 13.50
N ILE A 183 -1.16 -10.89 12.87
CA ILE A 183 -1.50 -9.63 12.22
C ILE A 183 -0.84 -9.59 10.85
N ILE A 184 -1.64 -9.59 9.80
CA ILE A 184 -1.19 -9.22 8.47
C ILE A 184 -1.33 -7.70 8.34
N SER A 185 -0.28 -7.02 7.97
CA SER A 185 -0.24 -5.56 7.93
C SER A 185 0.54 -5.03 6.74
N PHE A 186 0.28 -3.79 6.36
CA PHE A 186 0.95 -3.15 5.23
C PHE A 186 1.22 -1.66 5.47
N THR A 187 2.16 -1.12 4.70
CA THR A 187 2.54 0.30 4.69
C THR A 187 2.61 0.81 3.25
N LEU A 188 2.42 2.11 3.05
CA LEU A 188 2.63 2.77 1.76
C LEU A 188 4.10 3.16 1.61
N LEU A 189 4.64 3.01 0.41
CA LEU A 189 5.91 3.62 0.04
C LEU A 189 5.69 5.04 -0.44
N THR A 190 6.61 5.92 -0.09
CA THR A 190 6.54 7.34 -0.42
C THR A 190 7.81 7.83 -1.07
N VAL A 191 7.68 8.83 -1.94
CA VAL A 191 8.78 9.51 -2.61
C VAL A 191 8.77 10.99 -2.30
N ASN A 192 9.91 11.65 -2.48
CA ASN A 192 10.02 13.09 -2.33
C ASN A 192 9.18 13.83 -3.38
N ALA A 193 8.47 14.87 -2.96
CA ALA A 193 7.60 15.68 -3.80
C ALA A 193 7.88 17.19 -3.71
N ASN A 194 9.06 17.60 -3.21
CA ASN A 194 9.42 19.01 -3.08
C ASN A 194 9.35 19.78 -4.40
N SER A 195 9.75 19.16 -5.50
CA SER A 195 9.71 19.74 -6.85
C SER A 195 8.49 19.33 -7.66
N HIS A 196 7.54 18.58 -7.08
CA HIS A 196 6.37 18.09 -7.81
C HIS A 196 5.39 19.24 -8.07
N ALA A 197 5.00 19.49 -9.33
CA ALA A 197 4.25 20.66 -9.75
C ALA A 197 2.89 20.83 -9.03
N LEU A 198 2.26 19.74 -8.56
CA LEU A 198 1.03 19.79 -7.77
C LEU A 198 1.31 19.68 -6.27
N LEU A 199 2.05 18.64 -5.83
CA LEU A 199 2.15 18.21 -4.43
C LEU A 199 3.03 19.11 -3.56
N HIS A 200 3.92 19.93 -4.15
CA HIS A 200 4.74 20.88 -3.40
C HIS A 200 3.92 21.89 -2.59
N ARG A 201 2.63 22.09 -2.94
CA ARG A 201 1.71 23.05 -2.30
C ARG A 201 1.07 22.54 -1.03
N TYR A 202 1.02 21.20 -0.87
CA TYR A 202 0.35 20.54 0.23
C TYR A 202 1.34 20.23 1.34
N GLN A 203 0.81 19.82 2.49
CA GLN A 203 1.57 19.65 3.73
C GLN A 203 2.13 20.96 4.29
N GLN A 204 2.36 21.00 5.59
CA GLN A 204 2.79 22.19 6.29
C GLN A 204 4.12 22.74 5.74
N GLY A 205 4.24 24.07 5.66
CA GLY A 205 5.47 24.73 5.27
C GLY A 205 6.66 24.35 6.15
N GLY A 206 7.86 24.33 5.56
CA GLY A 206 9.10 23.93 6.26
C GLY A 206 9.35 22.42 6.31
N ASN A 207 8.34 21.58 6.09
CA ASN A 207 8.50 20.13 6.03
C ASN A 207 8.81 19.66 4.61
N GLU A 208 9.57 18.55 4.52
CA GLU A 208 9.78 17.84 3.26
C GLU A 208 8.44 17.36 2.70
N LYS A 209 8.17 17.68 1.45
CA LYS A 209 6.96 17.25 0.75
C LYS A 209 7.10 15.82 0.27
N ARG A 210 6.07 15.03 0.51
CA ARG A 210 6.05 13.62 0.16
C ARG A 210 4.81 13.30 -0.66
N MET A 211 4.85 12.21 -1.44
CA MET A 211 3.68 11.63 -2.11
C MET A 211 3.76 10.11 -2.08
N PRO A 212 2.61 9.40 -2.17
CA PRO A 212 2.62 7.95 -2.39
C PRO A 212 3.38 7.59 -3.66
N ALA A 213 4.11 6.49 -3.64
CA ALA A 213 4.75 5.94 -4.84
C ALA A 213 3.68 5.26 -5.72
N ILE A 214 3.00 6.06 -6.55
CA ILE A 214 1.95 5.58 -7.46
C ILE A 214 2.62 4.87 -8.63
N LEU A 215 2.22 3.63 -8.88
CA LEU A 215 2.73 2.78 -9.96
C LEU A 215 1.96 3.03 -11.26
N GLY A 216 2.65 2.94 -12.40
CA GLY A 216 1.99 2.85 -13.69
C GLY A 216 1.26 1.51 -13.84
N GLU A 217 0.09 1.49 -14.46
CA GLU A 217 -0.76 0.28 -14.60
C GLU A 217 0.00 -0.91 -15.22
N GLY A 218 0.85 -0.67 -16.22
CA GLY A 218 1.66 -1.70 -16.88
C GLY A 218 2.84 -2.22 -16.03
N THR A 219 3.10 -1.65 -14.85
CA THR A 219 4.28 -2.01 -14.03
C THR A 219 3.97 -2.87 -12.81
N TYR A 220 2.71 -3.24 -12.57
CA TYR A 220 2.29 -3.95 -11.37
C TYR A 220 3.00 -5.30 -11.17
N ASP A 221 3.04 -6.14 -12.21
CA ASP A 221 3.76 -7.42 -12.13
C ASP A 221 5.26 -7.24 -11.95
N ALA A 222 5.83 -6.28 -12.67
CA ALA A 222 7.24 -5.97 -12.55
C ALA A 222 7.60 -5.49 -11.13
N TRP A 223 6.74 -4.66 -10.50
CA TRP A 223 6.90 -4.25 -9.11
C TRP A 223 6.83 -5.42 -8.13
N LEU A 224 5.78 -6.23 -8.23
CA LEU A 224 5.55 -7.36 -7.31
C LEU A 224 6.67 -8.41 -7.40
N ASN A 225 7.23 -8.62 -8.59
CA ASN A 225 8.32 -9.58 -8.84
C ASN A 225 9.72 -8.95 -8.76
N ALA A 226 9.84 -7.64 -8.50
CA ALA A 226 11.14 -6.97 -8.53
C ALA A 226 12.09 -7.53 -7.47
N ARG A 227 13.32 -7.82 -7.85
CA ARG A 227 14.40 -8.08 -6.90
C ARG A 227 14.70 -6.79 -6.12
N TYR A 228 15.22 -6.92 -4.89
CA TYR A 228 15.39 -5.75 -4.01
C TYR A 228 16.31 -4.69 -4.61
N GLU A 229 17.30 -5.07 -5.43
CA GLU A 229 18.22 -4.14 -6.12
C GLU A 229 17.51 -3.27 -7.16
N LYS A 230 16.48 -3.83 -7.82
CA LYS A 230 15.72 -3.18 -8.88
C LYS A 230 14.46 -2.45 -8.38
N ALA A 231 14.01 -2.78 -7.18
CA ALA A 231 12.77 -2.23 -6.64
C ALA A 231 12.77 -0.69 -6.49
N LYS A 232 13.93 -0.08 -6.28
CA LYS A 232 14.05 1.38 -6.22
C LYS A 232 13.76 2.10 -7.55
N GLU A 233 13.87 1.43 -8.68
CA GLU A 233 13.58 2.00 -10.00
C GLU A 233 12.10 2.40 -10.16
N PHE A 234 11.21 1.79 -9.37
CA PHE A 234 9.78 2.11 -9.34
C PHE A 234 9.45 3.34 -8.46
N MET A 235 10.39 3.78 -7.65
CA MET A 235 10.19 4.86 -6.68
C MET A 235 10.34 6.23 -7.36
N ARG A 236 9.33 6.62 -8.12
CA ARG A 236 9.30 7.87 -8.90
C ARG A 236 8.06 8.69 -8.57
N ALA A 237 8.18 10.01 -8.66
CA ALA A 237 7.04 10.90 -8.55
C ALA A 237 6.07 10.66 -9.72
N TYR A 238 4.78 10.52 -9.42
CA TYR A 238 3.74 10.35 -10.43
C TYR A 238 3.50 11.69 -11.15
N PRO A 239 3.28 11.72 -12.47
CA PRO A 239 3.14 12.97 -13.20
C PRO A 239 1.98 13.86 -12.70
N ALA A 240 2.26 15.15 -12.47
CA ALA A 240 1.30 16.09 -11.89
C ALA A 240 0.05 16.32 -12.74
N ASN A 241 0.19 16.26 -14.07
CA ASN A 241 -0.92 16.44 -15.02
C ASN A 241 -1.92 15.27 -15.03
N TRP A 242 -1.59 14.17 -14.37
CA TRP A 242 -2.49 13.03 -14.20
C TRP A 242 -3.21 13.03 -12.85
N LEU A 243 -2.94 14.03 -12.01
CA LEU A 243 -3.55 14.19 -10.70
C LEU A 243 -4.41 15.46 -10.65
N THR A 244 -5.51 15.39 -9.92
CA THR A 244 -6.34 16.51 -9.54
C THR A 244 -6.48 16.59 -8.03
N ALA A 245 -6.69 17.81 -7.52
CA ALA A 245 -6.78 18.06 -6.09
C ALA A 245 -8.01 18.92 -5.81
N ASN A 246 -8.93 18.40 -5.00
CA ASN A 246 -10.20 19.03 -4.68
C ASN A 246 -10.33 19.19 -3.16
N PRO A 247 -10.50 20.42 -2.65
CA PRO A 247 -10.77 20.63 -1.24
C PRO A 247 -12.02 19.86 -0.77
N VAL A 248 -11.94 19.29 0.44
CA VAL A 248 -13.07 18.60 1.05
C VAL A 248 -13.87 19.62 1.87
N GLU A 249 -15.14 19.82 1.55
CA GLU A 249 -16.00 20.75 2.29
C GLU A 249 -16.18 20.32 3.74
N GLY A 250 -16.05 21.25 4.69
CA GLY A 250 -16.04 21.00 6.14
C GLY A 250 -17.27 20.27 6.70
N LYS A 251 -18.43 20.37 6.04
CA LYS A 251 -19.64 19.60 6.40
C LYS A 251 -19.52 18.10 6.15
N ARG A 252 -18.71 17.66 5.18
CA ARG A 252 -18.47 16.23 4.89
C ARG A 252 -17.49 15.59 5.87
N LEU A 253 -16.55 16.35 6.42
CA LEU A 253 -15.60 15.84 7.42
C LEU A 253 -16.28 15.51 8.75
N SER A 254 -17.25 16.29 9.19
CA SER A 254 -17.99 16.01 10.43
C SER A 254 -18.92 14.79 10.32
N GLN A 255 -19.32 14.43 9.11
CA GLN A 255 -20.06 13.17 8.86
C GLN A 255 -19.14 11.95 8.80
N LEU A 256 -17.89 12.12 8.35
CA LEU A 256 -16.87 11.07 8.35
C LEU A 256 -16.44 10.69 9.78
N ASP A 257 -16.33 11.68 10.68
CA ASP A 257 -16.01 11.43 12.10
C ASP A 257 -17.13 10.70 12.87
N ARG A 258 -18.40 10.86 12.46
CA ARG A 258 -19.54 10.19 13.12
C ARG A 258 -19.70 8.71 12.77
N SER A 259 -19.08 8.25 11.70
CA SER A 259 -19.06 6.81 11.33
C SER A 259 -17.95 6.04 12.03
N ILE A 260 -17.17 6.68 12.90
CA ILE A 260 -15.99 6.11 13.60
C ILE A 260 -16.28 5.98 15.13
N ALA A 261 -17.44 6.41 15.60
CA ALA A 261 -17.84 6.34 17.02
C ALA A 261 -18.54 5.01 17.34
#